data_3ace19b67c77df0fbc7d86726cc9cdeb
#
_entry.id   3ace19b67c77df0fbc7d86726cc9cdeb
#
_cell.length_a   1.000
_cell.length_b   1.000
_cell.length_c   1.000
_cell.angle_alpha   90.00
_cell.angle_beta   90.00
_cell.angle_gamma   90.00
#
_symmetry.space_group_name_H-M   'P 1'
#
loop_
_entity.id
_entity.type
_entity.pdbx_description
1 polymer ?
#
loop_
_entity_poly.entity_id
_entity_poly.type
_entity_poly.pdbx_seq_one_letter_code
_entity_poly.pdbx_strand_id
1 'polypeptide(L)'
;PTDPIRRIARAAVLPAWTQVSARLPAEVLADAEAAAAEAQSVLDPDLQQPAARLWAAAAAVVADDFDAIAASVGEPQWLRDIGAALVGHRWIAEVRRQLRCEGLPRPPEDQAREIAGMIRNAIDLGEDIGFVTALVAAAHFRSPGSLVGALLDNRVGVTPGPGQAVIRRLCEAVGVDLEREIAGLQASNGADPHAFIATLDSLATGLKGLQGFADKAGDPELKLEVDRVLHAARTAAVEEVLPRMHRTAGDNLDGAVQEALSGESFDTALMVEDSMAALRRARPAAEALGVAPAVDRAVSDLLAAVRARATAEVPGESPSDREARIMALARYVELLEGPDAAQACLDEWLAAAMQAA
;
A
#
# COMPACT_ATOMS: atom_id res chain seq x y z
N PRO A 1 -6.21 -5.06 5.34
CA PRO A 1 -4.77 -4.94 5.48
C PRO A 1 -4.12 -5.90 4.49
N THR A 2 -3.43 -5.34 3.49
CA THR A 2 -2.66 -6.10 2.53
C THR A 2 -1.56 -6.85 3.27
N ASP A 3 -1.44 -8.16 3.02
CA ASP A 3 -0.34 -8.94 3.59
C ASP A 3 0.98 -8.41 3.02
N PRO A 4 1.99 -8.18 3.88
CA PRO A 4 3.27 -7.65 3.42
C PRO A 4 3.96 -8.61 2.45
N ILE A 5 4.81 -8.04 1.60
CA ILE A 5 5.62 -8.75 0.62
C ILE A 5 6.20 -10.04 1.19
N ARG A 6 6.02 -11.14 0.46
CA ARG A 6 6.58 -12.46 0.76
C ARG A 6 6.41 -12.91 2.22
N ARG A 7 5.26 -12.67 2.81
CA ARG A 7 4.97 -13.17 4.15
C ARG A 7 4.90 -14.69 4.14
N ILE A 8 5.85 -15.33 4.81
CA ILE A 8 5.83 -16.77 5.02
C ILE A 8 4.99 -17.05 6.26
N ALA A 9 3.93 -17.85 6.11
CA ALA A 9 3.08 -18.22 7.24
C ALA A 9 3.89 -19.01 8.28
N ARG A 10 3.72 -18.71 9.56
CA ARG A 10 4.41 -19.43 10.66
C ARG A 10 4.24 -20.95 10.55
N ALA A 11 3.08 -21.40 10.12
CA ALA A 11 2.79 -22.82 9.94
C ALA A 11 3.67 -23.46 8.85
N ALA A 12 4.08 -22.73 7.83
CA ALA A 12 4.97 -23.21 6.78
C ALA A 12 6.43 -23.30 7.25
N VAL A 13 6.84 -22.42 8.17
CA VAL A 13 8.20 -22.39 8.74
C VAL A 13 8.40 -23.44 9.82
N LEU A 14 7.34 -23.85 10.51
CA LEU A 14 7.42 -24.76 11.66
C LEU A 14 8.10 -26.10 11.36
N PRO A 15 7.85 -26.79 10.23
CA PRO A 15 8.56 -28.02 9.87
C PRO A 15 10.08 -27.81 9.73
N ALA A 16 10.51 -26.73 9.08
CA ALA A 16 11.93 -26.37 8.95
C ALA A 16 12.53 -26.07 10.33
N TRP A 17 11.84 -25.28 11.15
CA TRP A 17 12.30 -24.98 12.51
C TRP A 17 12.45 -26.23 13.38
N THR A 18 11.53 -27.19 13.28
CA THR A 18 11.63 -28.47 13.99
C THR A 18 12.91 -29.23 13.59
N GLN A 19 13.27 -29.22 12.30
CA GLN A 19 14.48 -29.86 11.82
C GLN A 19 15.75 -29.12 12.28
N VAL A 20 15.73 -27.79 12.23
CA VAL A 20 16.84 -26.94 12.70
C VAL A 20 17.04 -27.10 14.19
N SER A 21 15.99 -26.96 15.01
CA SER A 21 16.06 -27.03 16.46
C SER A 21 16.54 -28.38 16.98
N ALA A 22 16.18 -29.47 16.30
CA ALA A 22 16.67 -30.81 16.65
C ALA A 22 18.18 -31.02 16.44
N ARG A 23 18.83 -30.14 15.67
CA ARG A 23 20.27 -30.18 15.36
C ARG A 23 21.07 -29.12 16.12
N LEU A 24 20.39 -28.19 16.79
CA LEU A 24 21.06 -27.17 17.60
C LEU A 24 21.69 -27.77 18.86
N PRO A 25 22.83 -27.25 19.34
CA PRO A 25 23.37 -27.59 20.63
C PRO A 25 22.37 -27.29 21.77
N ALA A 26 22.19 -28.23 22.70
CA ALA A 26 21.21 -28.10 23.78
C ALA A 26 21.46 -26.86 24.65
N GLU A 27 22.71 -26.47 24.85
CA GLU A 27 23.09 -25.25 25.55
C GLU A 27 22.59 -23.97 24.89
N VAL A 28 22.63 -23.92 23.54
CA VAL A 28 22.15 -22.75 22.76
C VAL A 28 20.63 -22.60 22.90
N LEU A 29 19.90 -23.70 22.89
CA LEU A 29 18.45 -23.69 23.11
C LEU A 29 18.09 -23.27 24.53
N ALA A 30 18.80 -23.80 25.54
CA ALA A 30 18.56 -23.46 26.95
C ALA A 30 18.84 -21.98 27.23
N ASP A 31 19.95 -21.44 26.67
CA ASP A 31 20.27 -20.00 26.77
C ASP A 31 19.18 -19.13 26.12
N ALA A 32 18.66 -19.53 24.97
CA ALA A 32 17.60 -18.81 24.27
C ALA A 32 16.25 -18.86 25.00
N GLU A 33 15.91 -20.01 25.61
CA GLU A 33 14.70 -20.16 26.43
C GLU A 33 14.78 -19.31 27.72
N ALA A 34 15.94 -19.29 28.39
CA ALA A 34 16.18 -18.46 29.55
C ALA A 34 16.04 -16.97 29.21
N ALA A 35 16.66 -16.53 28.11
CA ALA A 35 16.56 -15.15 27.64
C ALA A 35 15.13 -14.76 27.22
N ALA A 36 14.38 -15.67 26.60
CA ALA A 36 12.99 -15.42 26.24
C ALA A 36 12.09 -15.29 27.49
N ALA A 37 12.36 -16.04 28.54
CA ALA A 37 11.66 -15.93 29.82
C ALA A 37 11.99 -14.60 30.54
N GLU A 38 13.22 -14.15 30.49
CA GLU A 38 13.64 -12.85 31.03
C GLU A 38 13.09 -11.67 30.22
N ALA A 39 13.10 -11.74 28.89
CA ALA A 39 12.59 -10.69 28.00
C ALA A 39 11.07 -10.45 28.15
N GLN A 40 10.31 -11.42 28.65
CA GLN A 40 8.90 -11.21 29.02
C GLN A 40 8.72 -10.32 30.25
N SER A 41 9.77 -10.15 31.06
CA SER A 41 9.72 -9.38 32.31
C SER A 41 10.35 -7.98 32.19
N VAL A 42 11.23 -7.72 31.19
CA VAL A 42 11.96 -6.46 31.05
C VAL A 42 12.19 -6.13 29.56
N LEU A 43 11.77 -4.95 29.13
CA LEU A 43 12.05 -4.36 27.80
C LEU A 43 13.52 -3.89 27.70
N ASP A 44 14.49 -4.79 27.85
CA ASP A 44 15.92 -4.43 27.79
C ASP A 44 16.53 -4.83 26.44
N PRO A 45 17.02 -3.86 25.62
CA PRO A 45 17.65 -4.14 24.33
C PRO A 45 18.97 -4.93 24.44
N ASP A 46 19.65 -4.96 25.59
CA ASP A 46 20.90 -5.71 25.78
C ASP A 46 20.65 -7.23 25.96
N LEU A 47 19.42 -7.67 26.19
CA LEU A 47 19.01 -9.08 26.22
C LEU A 47 18.98 -9.73 24.82
N GLN A 48 19.35 -9.02 23.76
CA GLN A 48 19.43 -9.57 22.38
C GLN A 48 20.63 -10.49 22.14
N GLN A 49 21.64 -10.53 23.03
CA GLN A 49 22.86 -11.35 22.83
C GLN A 49 22.61 -12.87 22.80
N PRO A 50 21.77 -13.47 23.66
CA PRO A 50 21.46 -14.90 23.57
C PRO A 50 20.72 -15.26 22.27
N ALA A 51 19.83 -14.40 21.80
CA ALA A 51 19.15 -14.58 20.52
C ALA A 51 20.15 -14.55 19.34
N ALA A 52 21.20 -13.73 19.39
CA ALA A 52 22.23 -13.68 18.35
C ALA A 52 23.00 -14.99 18.21
N ARG A 53 23.30 -15.68 19.33
CA ARG A 53 23.94 -17.01 19.32
C ARG A 53 23.01 -18.07 18.72
N LEU A 54 21.74 -18.03 19.09
CA LEU A 54 20.72 -18.92 18.51
C LEU A 54 20.62 -18.76 16.99
N TRP A 55 20.53 -17.51 16.52
CA TRP A 55 20.39 -17.24 15.09
C TRP A 55 21.65 -17.63 14.31
N ALA A 56 22.84 -17.39 14.85
CA ALA A 56 24.10 -17.81 14.24
C ALA A 56 24.22 -19.35 14.18
N ALA A 57 23.87 -20.06 15.24
CA ALA A 57 23.86 -21.51 15.24
C ALA A 57 22.79 -22.09 14.30
N ALA A 58 21.60 -21.50 14.26
CA ALA A 58 20.55 -21.90 13.32
C ALA A 58 20.97 -21.66 11.86
N ALA A 59 21.67 -20.55 11.57
CA ALA A 59 22.22 -20.26 10.25
C ALA A 59 23.23 -21.32 9.82
N ALA A 60 24.14 -21.74 10.72
CA ALA A 60 25.10 -22.81 10.45
C ALA A 60 24.41 -24.14 10.15
N VAL A 61 23.41 -24.54 10.96
CA VAL A 61 22.62 -25.75 10.70
C VAL A 61 21.90 -25.69 9.34
N VAL A 62 21.31 -24.56 8.98
CA VAL A 62 20.65 -24.40 7.66
C VAL A 62 21.67 -24.49 6.53
N ALA A 63 22.87 -23.97 6.69
CA ALA A 63 23.92 -24.04 5.68
C ALA A 63 24.47 -25.47 5.50
N ASP A 64 24.73 -26.18 6.62
CA ASP A 64 25.33 -27.49 6.61
C ASP A 64 24.36 -28.60 6.14
N ASP A 65 23.07 -28.51 6.52
CA ASP A 65 22.04 -29.51 6.29
C ASP A 65 20.93 -29.03 5.32
N PHE A 66 21.23 -28.05 4.45
CA PHE A 66 20.24 -27.39 3.59
C PHE A 66 19.36 -28.36 2.83
N ASP A 67 19.95 -29.33 2.13
CA ASP A 67 19.20 -30.27 1.27
C ASP A 67 18.26 -31.17 2.09
N ALA A 68 18.69 -31.61 3.27
CA ALA A 68 17.87 -32.42 4.16
C ALA A 68 16.67 -31.63 4.72
N ILE A 69 16.87 -30.38 5.07
CA ILE A 69 15.82 -29.50 5.57
C ILE A 69 14.87 -29.12 4.42
N ALA A 70 15.41 -28.77 3.25
CA ALA A 70 14.63 -28.42 2.05
C ALA A 70 13.69 -29.57 1.62
N ALA A 71 14.18 -30.80 1.65
CA ALA A 71 13.36 -31.98 1.36
C ALA A 71 12.16 -32.14 2.28
N SER A 72 12.25 -31.66 3.53
CA SER A 72 11.17 -31.73 4.53
C SER A 72 10.08 -30.65 4.35
N VAL A 73 10.39 -29.56 3.64
CA VAL A 73 9.50 -28.39 3.51
C VAL A 73 8.95 -28.15 2.11
N GLY A 74 9.51 -28.80 1.10
CA GLY A 74 8.98 -28.79 -0.27
C GLY A 74 9.26 -27.52 -1.10
N GLU A 75 9.78 -26.44 -0.48
CA GLU A 75 10.06 -25.18 -1.16
C GLU A 75 11.48 -24.65 -0.83
N PRO A 76 12.50 -24.98 -1.62
CA PRO A 76 13.89 -24.64 -1.32
C PRO A 76 14.18 -23.12 -1.35
N GLN A 77 13.40 -22.34 -2.10
CA GLN A 77 13.68 -20.90 -2.25
C GLN A 77 13.47 -20.11 -0.96
N TRP A 78 12.34 -20.29 -0.29
CA TRP A 78 12.10 -19.55 0.96
C TRP A 78 13.01 -20.02 2.11
N LEU A 79 13.50 -21.27 2.07
CA LEU A 79 14.49 -21.74 3.04
C LEU A 79 15.84 -21.01 2.86
N ARG A 80 16.25 -20.69 1.63
CA ARG A 80 17.40 -19.82 1.35
C ARG A 80 17.21 -18.43 1.91
N ASP A 81 16.03 -17.84 1.69
CA ASP A 81 15.68 -16.52 2.21
C ASP A 81 15.72 -16.51 3.76
N ILE A 82 15.23 -17.59 4.42
CA ILE A 82 15.33 -17.76 5.87
C ILE A 82 16.79 -17.91 6.32
N GLY A 83 17.60 -18.73 5.63
CA GLY A 83 19.02 -18.87 5.91
C GLY A 83 19.76 -17.53 5.83
N ALA A 84 19.49 -16.76 4.78
CA ALA A 84 20.02 -15.42 4.62
C ALA A 84 19.55 -14.46 5.73
N ALA A 85 18.28 -14.58 6.16
CA ALA A 85 17.73 -13.80 7.28
C ALA A 85 18.39 -14.14 8.61
N LEU A 86 18.69 -15.42 8.86
CA LEU A 86 19.41 -15.86 10.06
C LEU A 86 20.82 -15.32 10.09
N VAL A 87 21.56 -15.35 8.97
CA VAL A 87 22.90 -14.75 8.85
C VAL A 87 22.82 -13.24 9.01
N GLY A 88 21.87 -12.60 8.34
CA GLY A 88 21.63 -11.16 8.33
C GLY A 88 20.87 -10.62 9.55
N HIS A 89 20.55 -11.43 10.57
CA HIS A 89 19.67 -11.07 11.68
C HIS A 89 20.00 -9.73 12.34
N ARG A 90 21.27 -9.40 12.47
CA ARG A 90 21.74 -8.12 13.04
C ARG A 90 21.25 -6.92 12.21
N TRP A 91 21.36 -6.99 10.90
CA TRP A 91 20.91 -5.92 10.00
C TRP A 91 19.41 -5.81 9.97
N ILE A 92 18.71 -6.96 9.99
CA ILE A 92 17.25 -7.02 10.07
C ILE A 92 16.75 -6.38 11.37
N ALA A 93 17.37 -6.70 12.52
CA ALA A 93 17.04 -6.10 13.81
C ALA A 93 17.28 -4.58 13.80
N GLU A 94 18.39 -4.12 13.22
CA GLU A 94 18.71 -2.70 13.12
C GLU A 94 17.71 -1.96 12.21
N VAL A 95 17.36 -2.51 11.05
CA VAL A 95 16.32 -1.95 10.16
C VAL A 95 15.00 -1.82 10.90
N ARG A 96 14.55 -2.87 11.61
CA ARG A 96 13.31 -2.83 12.40
C ARG A 96 13.35 -1.81 13.53
N ARG A 97 14.52 -1.62 14.15
CA ARG A 97 14.72 -0.61 15.19
C ARG A 97 14.62 0.82 14.64
N GLN A 98 15.09 1.07 13.44
CA GLN A 98 15.03 2.37 12.77
C GLN A 98 13.64 2.67 12.21
N LEU A 99 12.94 1.65 11.73
CA LEU A 99 11.58 1.78 11.20
C LEU A 99 10.56 1.81 12.35
N ARG A 100 10.52 2.94 13.06
CA ARG A 100 9.67 3.13 14.25
C ARG A 100 8.18 3.20 13.94
N CYS A 101 7.81 3.46 12.68
CA CYS A 101 6.42 3.64 12.26
C CYS A 101 6.09 2.62 11.16
N GLU A 102 5.20 1.68 11.45
CA GLU A 102 4.62 0.79 10.44
C GLU A 102 3.54 1.51 9.61
N GLY A 103 3.42 1.14 8.35
CA GLY A 103 2.34 1.61 7.49
C GLY A 103 2.49 3.02 6.92
N LEU A 104 3.67 3.61 6.99
CA LEU A 104 3.95 4.85 6.26
C LEU A 104 3.87 4.59 4.74
N PRO A 105 3.38 5.57 3.95
CA PRO A 105 3.28 5.40 2.50
C PRO A 105 4.67 5.30 1.83
N ARG A 106 5.67 5.98 2.38
CA ARG A 106 7.06 5.99 1.91
C ARG A 106 8.01 6.30 3.07
N PRO A 107 9.30 5.90 2.99
CA PRO A 107 10.28 6.28 3.99
C PRO A 107 10.50 7.80 4.01
N PRO A 108 10.56 8.45 5.18
CA PRO A 108 11.06 9.80 5.33
C PRO A 108 12.52 9.89 4.81
N GLU A 109 12.94 11.06 4.33
CA GLU A 109 14.21 11.22 3.61
C GLU A 109 15.44 10.86 4.47
N ASP A 110 15.42 11.22 5.75
CA ASP A 110 16.47 10.88 6.73
C ASP A 110 16.53 9.35 6.97
N GLN A 111 15.38 8.72 7.22
CA GLN A 111 15.29 7.26 7.37
C GLN A 111 15.65 6.51 6.08
N ALA A 112 15.27 7.02 4.91
CA ALA A 112 15.64 6.43 3.63
C ALA A 112 17.15 6.32 3.45
N ARG A 113 17.90 7.33 3.89
CA ARG A 113 19.38 7.34 3.82
C ARG A 113 20.00 6.31 4.76
N GLU A 114 19.49 6.20 5.98
CA GLU A 114 19.94 5.23 6.97
C GLU A 114 19.65 3.80 6.52
N ILE A 115 18.42 3.52 6.06
CA ILE A 115 18.03 2.21 5.53
C ILE A 115 18.89 1.83 4.33
N ALA A 116 19.13 2.75 3.40
CA ALA A 116 19.99 2.51 2.25
C ALA A 116 21.42 2.18 2.66
N GLY A 117 21.96 2.81 3.73
CA GLY A 117 23.25 2.49 4.32
C GLY A 117 23.28 1.07 4.88
N MET A 118 22.26 0.67 5.63
CA MET A 118 22.16 -0.67 6.21
C MET A 118 22.04 -1.75 5.13
N ILE A 119 21.23 -1.52 4.09
CA ILE A 119 21.10 -2.46 2.98
C ILE A 119 22.41 -2.58 2.21
N ARG A 120 23.15 -1.49 1.99
CA ARG A 120 24.52 -1.56 1.39
C ARG A 120 25.45 -2.45 2.20
N ASN A 121 25.51 -2.23 3.51
CA ASN A 121 26.35 -3.05 4.38
C ASN A 121 25.93 -4.53 4.38
N ALA A 122 24.63 -4.80 4.28
CA ALA A 122 24.10 -6.15 4.15
C ALA A 122 24.46 -6.79 2.79
N ILE A 123 24.47 -6.02 1.71
CA ILE A 123 24.92 -6.46 0.36
C ILE A 123 26.41 -6.81 0.36
N ASP A 124 27.23 -6.04 1.09
CA ASP A 124 28.66 -6.31 1.22
C ASP A 124 28.96 -7.65 1.92
N LEU A 125 28.03 -8.13 2.76
CA LEU A 125 28.11 -9.46 3.37
C LEU A 125 27.61 -10.58 2.46
N GLY A 126 26.71 -10.27 1.54
CA GLY A 126 26.16 -11.20 0.58
C GLY A 126 24.86 -10.69 -0.05
N GLU A 127 24.65 -11.03 -1.33
CA GLU A 127 23.49 -10.60 -2.10
C GLU A 127 22.16 -11.05 -1.47
N ASP A 128 22.08 -12.32 -1.02
CA ASP A 128 20.88 -12.84 -0.37
C ASP A 128 20.58 -12.13 0.95
N ILE A 129 21.62 -11.78 1.73
CA ILE A 129 21.46 -11.03 2.98
C ILE A 129 20.93 -9.61 2.69
N GLY A 130 21.52 -8.95 1.68
CA GLY A 130 21.05 -7.65 1.22
C GLY A 130 19.61 -7.67 0.75
N PHE A 131 19.24 -8.68 -0.01
CA PHE A 131 17.86 -8.86 -0.51
C PHE A 131 16.85 -9.05 0.62
N VAL A 132 17.10 -9.96 1.55
CA VAL A 132 16.17 -10.20 2.68
C VAL A 132 16.09 -8.98 3.59
N THR A 133 17.21 -8.26 3.81
CA THR A 133 17.19 -7.00 4.56
C THR A 133 16.33 -5.94 3.87
N ALA A 134 16.43 -5.82 2.55
CA ALA A 134 15.59 -4.92 1.75
C ALA A 134 14.11 -5.33 1.77
N LEU A 135 13.79 -6.63 1.72
CA LEU A 135 12.41 -7.14 1.85
C LEU A 135 11.80 -6.79 3.20
N VAL A 136 12.55 -6.98 4.30
CA VAL A 136 12.08 -6.62 5.64
C VAL A 136 11.83 -5.12 5.74
N ALA A 137 12.71 -4.29 5.18
CA ALA A 137 12.49 -2.84 5.13
C ALA A 137 11.23 -2.50 4.32
N ALA A 138 11.07 -3.08 3.12
CA ALA A 138 9.93 -2.83 2.26
C ALA A 138 8.59 -3.21 2.90
N ALA A 139 8.56 -4.30 3.67
CA ALA A 139 7.35 -4.78 4.35
C ALA A 139 6.81 -3.82 5.44
N HIS A 140 7.59 -2.83 5.88
CA HIS A 140 7.15 -1.82 6.84
C HIS A 140 6.38 -0.66 6.17
N PHE A 141 6.45 -0.51 4.85
CA PHE A 141 5.77 0.56 4.13
C PHE A 141 4.45 0.07 3.54
N ARG A 142 3.46 0.97 3.51
CA ARG A 142 2.17 0.70 2.84
C ARG A 142 2.38 0.42 1.36
N SER A 143 3.31 1.13 0.72
CA SER A 143 3.74 0.89 -0.65
C SER A 143 5.19 0.40 -0.64
N PRO A 144 5.43 -0.91 -0.67
CA PRO A 144 6.78 -1.48 -0.68
C PRO A 144 7.67 -0.97 -1.82
N GLY A 145 7.09 -0.68 -2.98
CA GLY A 145 7.81 -0.10 -4.12
C GLY A 145 8.38 1.29 -3.87
N SER A 146 7.88 2.03 -2.86
CA SER A 146 8.45 3.31 -2.45
C SER A 146 9.89 3.17 -1.96
N LEU A 147 10.25 2.03 -1.38
CA LEU A 147 11.61 1.75 -0.96
C LEU A 147 12.55 1.63 -2.16
N VAL A 148 12.11 1.06 -3.28
CA VAL A 148 12.91 0.96 -4.52
C VAL A 148 13.36 2.36 -4.94
N GLY A 149 12.42 3.32 -5.03
CA GLY A 149 12.74 4.71 -5.34
C GLY A 149 13.75 5.32 -4.36
N ALA A 150 13.51 5.15 -3.05
CA ALA A 150 14.39 5.65 -2.00
C ALA A 150 15.82 5.05 -2.06
N LEU A 151 15.95 3.77 -2.39
CA LEU A 151 17.26 3.11 -2.56
C LEU A 151 18.00 3.67 -3.78
N LEU A 152 17.30 3.88 -4.89
CA LEU A 152 17.88 4.49 -6.10
C LEU A 152 18.35 5.93 -5.88
N ASP A 153 17.57 6.73 -5.15
CA ASP A 153 17.92 8.11 -4.81
C ASP A 153 19.17 8.16 -3.92
N ASN A 154 19.37 7.13 -3.11
CA ASN A 154 20.56 6.92 -2.29
C ASN A 154 21.66 6.08 -3.00
N ARG A 155 21.58 5.92 -4.32
CA ARG A 155 22.56 5.25 -5.19
C ARG A 155 22.79 3.76 -4.89
N VAL A 156 21.84 3.08 -4.28
CA VAL A 156 21.87 1.61 -4.17
C VAL A 156 21.34 1.02 -5.47
N GLY A 157 22.10 0.11 -6.08
CA GLY A 157 21.70 -0.58 -7.32
C GLY A 157 21.76 0.26 -8.60
N VAL A 158 22.38 1.45 -8.57
CA VAL A 158 22.55 2.33 -9.75
C VAL A 158 23.66 1.83 -10.67
N THR A 159 24.68 1.16 -10.11
CA THR A 159 25.81 0.60 -10.86
C THR A 159 25.66 -0.92 -10.98
N PRO A 160 26.13 -1.52 -12.10
CA PRO A 160 26.16 -2.97 -12.25
C PRO A 160 26.90 -3.65 -11.09
N GLY A 161 26.31 -4.72 -10.54
CA GLY A 161 26.90 -5.47 -9.43
C GLY A 161 25.84 -6.02 -8.46
N PRO A 162 26.26 -6.50 -7.28
CA PRO A 162 25.36 -7.12 -6.30
C PRO A 162 24.19 -6.21 -5.88
N GLY A 163 24.43 -4.92 -5.76
CA GLY A 163 23.38 -3.95 -5.43
C GLY A 163 22.27 -3.90 -6.49
N GLN A 164 22.62 -3.96 -7.78
CA GLN A 164 21.66 -3.99 -8.86
C GLN A 164 20.85 -5.30 -8.85
N ALA A 165 21.51 -6.43 -8.61
CA ALA A 165 20.86 -7.72 -8.50
C ALA A 165 19.84 -7.75 -7.34
N VAL A 166 20.21 -7.20 -6.19
CA VAL A 166 19.32 -7.07 -5.02
C VAL A 166 18.10 -6.22 -5.35
N ILE A 167 18.27 -5.05 -5.98
CA ILE A 167 17.15 -4.18 -6.33
C ILE A 167 16.27 -4.84 -7.40
N ARG A 168 16.84 -5.55 -8.38
CA ARG A 168 16.06 -6.31 -9.36
C ARG A 168 15.15 -7.33 -8.68
N ARG A 169 15.70 -8.16 -7.79
CA ARG A 169 14.92 -9.15 -7.00
C ARG A 169 13.84 -8.49 -6.14
N LEU A 170 14.16 -7.32 -5.57
CA LEU A 170 13.16 -6.53 -4.82
C LEU A 170 12.04 -6.04 -5.75
N CYS A 171 12.36 -5.56 -6.96
CA CYS A 171 11.37 -5.16 -7.95
C CYS A 171 10.45 -6.33 -8.35
N GLU A 172 11.00 -7.52 -8.58
CA GLU A 172 10.22 -8.73 -8.87
C GLU A 172 9.25 -9.07 -7.72
N ALA A 173 9.71 -8.98 -6.46
CA ALA A 173 8.89 -9.22 -5.29
C ALA A 173 7.77 -8.16 -5.14
N VAL A 174 8.09 -6.88 -5.38
CA VAL A 174 7.12 -5.77 -5.38
C VAL A 174 6.11 -5.94 -6.52
N GLY A 175 6.55 -6.36 -7.71
CA GLY A 175 5.67 -6.63 -8.85
C GLY A 175 4.57 -7.63 -8.52
N VAL A 176 4.93 -8.75 -7.88
CA VAL A 176 3.97 -9.76 -7.39
C VAL A 176 2.99 -9.17 -6.36
N ASP A 177 3.44 -8.28 -5.51
CA ASP A 177 2.60 -7.64 -4.50
C ASP A 177 1.60 -6.67 -5.16
N LEU A 178 2.06 -5.87 -6.12
CA LEU A 178 1.21 -4.97 -6.90
C LEU A 178 0.13 -5.75 -7.70
N GLU A 179 0.48 -6.90 -8.28
CA GLU A 179 -0.52 -7.76 -8.95
C GLU A 179 -1.58 -8.26 -7.98
N ARG A 180 -1.20 -8.58 -6.74
CA ARG A 180 -2.15 -8.97 -5.69
C ARG A 180 -3.04 -7.80 -5.28
N GLU A 181 -2.51 -6.59 -5.16
CA GLU A 181 -3.29 -5.38 -4.91
C GLU A 181 -4.31 -5.12 -6.05
N ILE A 182 -3.90 -5.29 -7.30
CA ILE A 182 -4.79 -5.17 -8.47
C ILE A 182 -5.91 -6.22 -8.42
N ALA A 183 -5.58 -7.48 -8.15
CA ALA A 183 -6.57 -8.54 -7.99
C ALA A 183 -7.53 -8.25 -6.81
N GLY A 184 -7.02 -7.67 -5.73
CA GLY A 184 -7.83 -7.20 -4.60
C GLY A 184 -8.81 -6.10 -4.99
N LEU A 185 -8.39 -5.13 -5.82
CA LEU A 185 -9.28 -4.10 -6.37
C LEU A 185 -10.40 -4.70 -7.22
N GLN A 186 -10.06 -5.67 -8.07
CA GLN A 186 -11.02 -6.36 -8.92
C GLN A 186 -12.04 -7.18 -8.12
N ALA A 187 -11.59 -7.83 -7.06
CA ALA A 187 -12.44 -8.64 -6.18
C ALA A 187 -13.29 -7.78 -5.22
N SER A 188 -12.87 -6.55 -4.90
CA SER A 188 -13.61 -5.67 -4.02
C SER A 188 -14.90 -5.22 -4.71
N ASN A 189 -16.04 -5.37 -4.02
CA ASN A 189 -17.34 -4.92 -4.55
C ASN A 189 -17.50 -3.38 -4.55
N GLY A 190 -16.40 -2.62 -4.44
CA GLY A 190 -16.43 -1.15 -4.43
C GLY A 190 -17.03 -0.55 -3.14
N ALA A 191 -17.16 -1.37 -2.09
CA ALA A 191 -17.85 -0.97 -0.87
C ALA A 191 -17.07 0.02 0.02
N ASP A 192 -15.75 0.16 -0.18
CA ASP A 192 -14.92 1.08 0.61
C ASP A 192 -14.12 2.03 -0.29
N PRO A 193 -14.61 3.27 -0.49
CA PRO A 193 -13.92 4.29 -1.27
C PRO A 193 -12.54 4.66 -0.71
N HIS A 194 -12.34 4.59 0.61
CA HIS A 194 -11.05 4.91 1.23
C HIS A 194 -10.00 3.83 0.98
N ALA A 195 -10.39 2.57 1.04
CA ALA A 195 -9.52 1.46 0.66
C ALA A 195 -9.07 1.55 -0.80
N PHE A 196 -9.98 1.98 -1.69
CA PHE A 196 -9.67 2.22 -3.10
C PHE A 196 -8.57 3.28 -3.28
N ILE A 197 -8.71 4.46 -2.63
CA ILE A 197 -7.69 5.52 -2.72
C ILE A 197 -6.35 5.00 -2.21
N ALA A 198 -6.35 4.35 -1.04
CA ALA A 198 -5.12 3.82 -0.45
C ALA A 198 -4.40 2.84 -1.39
N THR A 199 -5.16 1.99 -2.09
CA THR A 199 -4.61 1.05 -3.06
C THR A 199 -4.11 1.76 -4.33
N LEU A 200 -4.84 2.74 -4.86
CA LEU A 200 -4.36 3.54 -6.00
C LEU A 200 -3.06 4.29 -5.68
N ASP A 201 -2.96 4.89 -4.49
CA ASP A 201 -1.74 5.57 -4.04
C ASP A 201 -0.57 4.58 -3.90
N SER A 202 -0.82 3.38 -3.37
CA SER A 202 0.16 2.31 -3.27
C SER A 202 0.65 1.87 -4.66
N LEU A 203 -0.28 1.59 -5.58
CA LEU A 203 0.03 1.21 -6.96
C LEU A 203 0.83 2.30 -7.68
N ALA A 204 0.39 3.56 -7.61
CA ALA A 204 1.07 4.69 -8.26
C ALA A 204 2.50 4.86 -7.73
N THR A 205 2.67 4.79 -6.40
CA THR A 205 3.97 4.93 -5.75
C THR A 205 4.88 3.73 -6.05
N GLY A 206 4.34 2.52 -5.99
CA GLY A 206 5.08 1.29 -6.28
C GLY A 206 5.57 1.24 -7.72
N LEU A 207 4.68 1.46 -8.67
CA LEU A 207 5.00 1.47 -10.10
C LEU A 207 6.04 2.52 -10.46
N LYS A 208 5.96 3.73 -9.87
CA LYS A 208 6.97 4.77 -10.06
C LYS A 208 8.37 4.32 -9.64
N GLY A 209 8.48 3.60 -8.52
CA GLY A 209 9.74 3.02 -8.05
C GLY A 209 10.31 1.99 -9.04
N LEU A 210 9.46 1.07 -9.49
CA LEU A 210 9.84 0.03 -10.45
C LEU A 210 10.26 0.62 -11.81
N GLN A 211 9.49 1.56 -12.37
CA GLN A 211 9.83 2.26 -13.60
C GLN A 211 11.17 2.98 -13.51
N GLY A 212 11.40 3.70 -12.39
CA GLY A 212 12.65 4.39 -12.15
C GLY A 212 13.86 3.44 -12.13
N PHE A 213 13.71 2.22 -11.63
CA PHE A 213 14.76 1.22 -11.69
C PHE A 213 14.91 0.62 -13.08
N ALA A 214 13.83 0.21 -13.74
CA ALA A 214 13.87 -0.36 -15.08
C ALA A 214 14.55 0.57 -16.11
N ASP A 215 14.28 1.89 -16.01
CA ASP A 215 14.90 2.89 -16.87
C ASP A 215 16.40 3.07 -16.57
N LYS A 216 16.80 3.11 -15.29
CA LYS A 216 18.20 3.27 -14.88
C LYS A 216 19.04 2.02 -15.14
N ALA A 217 18.46 0.83 -14.94
CA ALA A 217 19.13 -0.44 -15.15
C ALA A 217 19.26 -0.80 -16.65
N GLY A 218 18.41 -0.22 -17.50
CA GLY A 218 18.34 -0.57 -18.92
C GLY A 218 17.88 -2.02 -19.14
N ASP A 219 17.07 -2.57 -18.25
CA ASP A 219 16.60 -3.95 -18.27
C ASP A 219 15.26 -4.04 -19.06
N PRO A 220 15.27 -4.61 -20.30
CA PRO A 220 14.09 -4.65 -21.14
C PRO A 220 13.03 -5.65 -20.64
N GLU A 221 13.43 -6.72 -19.94
CA GLU A 221 12.51 -7.71 -19.39
C GLU A 221 11.72 -7.12 -18.23
N LEU A 222 12.44 -6.45 -17.30
CA LEU A 222 11.81 -5.76 -16.19
C LEU A 222 10.90 -4.63 -16.68
N LYS A 223 11.31 -3.89 -17.72
CA LYS A 223 10.48 -2.84 -18.32
C LYS A 223 9.17 -3.38 -18.87
N LEU A 224 9.22 -4.50 -19.59
CA LEU A 224 8.03 -5.17 -20.11
C LEU A 224 7.10 -5.62 -18.97
N GLU A 225 7.67 -6.15 -17.89
CA GLU A 225 6.93 -6.57 -16.72
C GLU A 225 6.23 -5.39 -16.02
N VAL A 226 6.95 -4.29 -15.82
CA VAL A 226 6.39 -3.06 -15.23
C VAL A 226 5.28 -2.48 -16.12
N ASP A 227 5.45 -2.47 -17.45
CA ASP A 227 4.43 -2.02 -18.38
C ASP A 227 3.17 -2.91 -18.32
N ARG A 228 3.33 -4.22 -18.15
CA ARG A 228 2.22 -5.15 -17.96
C ARG A 228 1.44 -4.88 -16.68
N VAL A 229 2.14 -4.71 -15.56
CA VAL A 229 1.50 -4.39 -14.26
C VAL A 229 0.81 -3.03 -14.31
N LEU A 230 1.45 -2.04 -14.94
CA LEU A 230 0.85 -0.71 -15.13
C LEU A 230 -0.43 -0.77 -15.98
N HIS A 231 -0.41 -1.56 -17.06
CA HIS A 231 -1.60 -1.75 -17.89
C HIS A 231 -2.74 -2.40 -17.10
N ALA A 232 -2.45 -3.45 -16.35
CA ALA A 232 -3.44 -4.12 -15.50
C ALA A 232 -4.01 -3.18 -14.43
N ALA A 233 -3.18 -2.34 -13.79
CA ALA A 233 -3.62 -1.35 -12.82
C ALA A 233 -4.56 -0.30 -13.44
N ARG A 234 -4.23 0.19 -14.64
CA ARG A 234 -5.07 1.13 -15.41
C ARG A 234 -6.42 0.53 -15.76
N THR A 235 -6.42 -0.70 -16.27
CA THR A 235 -7.65 -1.40 -16.63
C THR A 235 -8.55 -1.59 -15.41
N ALA A 236 -8.01 -2.09 -14.30
CA ALA A 236 -8.77 -2.28 -13.06
C ALA A 236 -9.36 -0.96 -12.55
N ALA A 237 -8.59 0.13 -12.57
CA ALA A 237 -9.06 1.44 -12.14
C ALA A 237 -10.20 1.97 -13.03
N VAL A 238 -10.01 1.95 -14.37
CA VAL A 238 -10.90 2.60 -15.33
C VAL A 238 -12.14 1.78 -15.65
N GLU A 239 -12.01 0.46 -15.79
CA GLU A 239 -13.11 -0.40 -16.26
C GLU A 239 -13.95 -0.97 -15.12
N GLU A 240 -13.37 -1.09 -13.92
CA GLU A 240 -14.06 -1.74 -12.82
C GLU A 240 -14.39 -0.79 -11.67
N VAL A 241 -13.43 -0.08 -11.13
CA VAL A 241 -13.63 0.65 -9.86
C VAL A 241 -14.24 2.02 -10.05
N LEU A 242 -13.71 2.86 -10.94
CA LEU A 242 -14.27 4.19 -11.21
C LEU A 242 -15.74 4.17 -11.65
N PRO A 243 -16.17 3.26 -12.55
CA PRO A 243 -17.58 3.17 -12.90
C PRO A 243 -18.49 2.71 -11.75
N ARG A 244 -17.97 1.91 -10.82
CA ARG A 244 -18.75 1.51 -9.63
C ARG A 244 -18.92 2.70 -8.68
N MET A 245 -17.84 3.42 -8.36
CA MET A 245 -17.90 4.61 -7.50
C MET A 245 -18.81 5.68 -8.08
N HIS A 246 -18.68 5.95 -9.38
CA HIS A 246 -19.55 6.88 -10.10
C HIS A 246 -21.02 6.48 -10.01
N ARG A 247 -21.35 5.20 -10.25
CA ARG A 247 -22.73 4.70 -10.12
C ARG A 247 -23.22 4.77 -8.68
N THR A 248 -22.41 4.35 -7.70
CA THR A 248 -22.80 4.41 -6.28
C THR A 248 -23.17 5.83 -5.87
N ALA A 249 -22.36 6.83 -6.27
CA ALA A 249 -22.68 8.22 -5.98
C ALA A 249 -23.89 8.74 -6.76
N GLY A 250 -23.98 8.44 -8.07
CA GLY A 250 -25.02 8.94 -8.95
C GLY A 250 -26.41 8.35 -8.68
N ASP A 251 -26.50 7.03 -8.51
CA ASP A 251 -27.76 6.31 -8.29
C ASP A 251 -28.37 6.61 -6.91
N ASN A 252 -27.53 6.94 -5.93
CA ASN A 252 -27.99 7.22 -4.57
C ASN A 252 -28.11 8.72 -4.24
N LEU A 253 -27.83 9.60 -5.19
CA LEU A 253 -27.81 11.05 -4.97
C LEU A 253 -29.15 11.60 -4.47
N ASP A 254 -30.27 11.13 -5.03
CA ASP A 254 -31.61 11.57 -4.62
C ASP A 254 -31.94 11.10 -3.21
N GLY A 255 -31.61 9.86 -2.86
CA GLY A 255 -31.77 9.32 -1.51
C GLY A 255 -30.94 10.09 -0.49
N ALA A 256 -29.67 10.38 -0.83
CA ALA A 256 -28.78 11.15 0.00
C ALA A 256 -29.27 12.58 0.29
N VAL A 257 -29.85 13.25 -0.72
CA VAL A 257 -30.49 14.56 -0.54
C VAL A 257 -31.72 14.46 0.36
N GLN A 258 -32.56 13.44 0.19
CA GLN A 258 -33.73 13.23 1.05
C GLN A 258 -33.37 12.94 2.49
N GLU A 259 -32.33 12.12 2.75
CA GLU A 259 -31.81 11.89 4.10
C GLU A 259 -31.29 13.19 4.74
N ALA A 260 -30.57 14.00 3.96
CA ALA A 260 -30.07 15.30 4.44
C ALA A 260 -31.21 16.28 4.81
N LEU A 261 -32.34 16.22 4.09
CA LEU A 261 -33.51 17.04 4.36
C LEU A 261 -34.38 16.53 5.53
N SER A 262 -34.52 15.21 5.67
CA SER A 262 -35.36 14.62 6.73
C SER A 262 -34.65 14.55 8.08
N GLY A 263 -33.33 14.39 8.07
CA GLY A 263 -32.51 14.19 9.28
C GLY A 263 -32.74 12.85 10.00
N GLU A 264 -33.45 11.89 9.35
CA GLU A 264 -33.82 10.61 9.97
C GLU A 264 -32.71 9.56 9.90
N SER A 265 -31.88 9.59 8.84
CA SER A 265 -30.71 8.74 8.63
C SER A 265 -29.67 9.52 7.83
N PHE A 266 -28.41 9.07 7.85
CA PHE A 266 -27.34 9.66 7.05
C PHE A 266 -26.52 8.59 6.32
N ASP A 267 -26.97 7.34 6.30
CA ASP A 267 -26.17 6.23 5.76
C ASP A 267 -25.92 6.37 4.25
N THR A 268 -26.97 6.74 3.49
CA THR A 268 -26.86 6.97 2.04
C THR A 268 -26.08 8.25 1.75
N ALA A 269 -26.31 9.31 2.52
CA ALA A 269 -25.61 10.58 2.39
C ALA A 269 -24.10 10.39 2.63
N LEU A 270 -23.71 9.69 3.69
CA LEU A 270 -22.29 9.39 3.99
C LEU A 270 -21.65 8.54 2.88
N MET A 271 -22.35 7.53 2.36
CA MET A 271 -21.83 6.71 1.28
C MET A 271 -21.57 7.53 0.00
N VAL A 272 -22.45 8.45 -0.34
CA VAL A 272 -22.32 9.38 -1.48
C VAL A 272 -21.17 10.36 -1.23
N GLU A 273 -21.10 10.97 -0.03
CA GLU A 273 -20.01 11.88 0.36
C GLU A 273 -18.64 11.20 0.30
N ASP A 274 -18.51 10.00 0.86
CA ASP A 274 -17.28 9.22 0.83
C ASP A 274 -16.85 8.89 -0.60
N SER A 275 -17.79 8.51 -1.47
CA SER A 275 -17.50 8.21 -2.88
C SER A 275 -17.03 9.46 -3.64
N MET A 276 -17.66 10.62 -3.42
CA MET A 276 -17.29 11.89 -4.06
C MET A 276 -15.94 12.40 -3.55
N ALA A 277 -15.72 12.38 -2.24
CA ALA A 277 -14.45 12.75 -1.63
C ALA A 277 -13.30 11.85 -2.11
N ALA A 278 -13.58 10.55 -2.29
CA ALA A 278 -12.63 9.58 -2.80
C ALA A 278 -12.21 9.90 -4.25
N LEU A 279 -13.16 10.22 -5.13
CA LEU A 279 -12.86 10.60 -6.52
C LEU A 279 -11.93 11.82 -6.59
N ARG A 280 -12.16 12.84 -5.78
CA ARG A 280 -11.26 14.00 -5.70
C ARG A 280 -9.87 13.63 -5.21
N ARG A 281 -9.77 12.82 -4.15
CA ARG A 281 -8.50 12.37 -3.57
C ARG A 281 -7.72 11.43 -4.48
N ALA A 282 -8.39 10.72 -5.40
CA ALA A 282 -7.77 9.82 -6.35
C ALA A 282 -6.97 10.55 -7.46
N ARG A 283 -7.22 11.85 -7.70
CA ARG A 283 -6.59 12.61 -8.81
C ARG A 283 -5.06 12.49 -8.87
N PRO A 284 -4.28 12.71 -7.79
CA PRO A 284 -2.82 12.62 -7.88
C PRO A 284 -2.31 11.23 -8.28
N ALA A 285 -2.93 10.18 -7.72
CA ALA A 285 -2.58 8.80 -8.08
C ALA A 285 -3.01 8.47 -9.52
N ALA A 286 -4.18 8.96 -9.94
CA ALA A 286 -4.68 8.81 -11.30
C ALA A 286 -3.79 9.51 -12.34
N GLU A 287 -3.23 10.69 -12.03
CA GLU A 287 -2.23 11.37 -12.84
C GLU A 287 -0.97 10.51 -12.98
N ALA A 288 -0.44 10.01 -11.87
CA ALA A 288 0.74 9.15 -11.85
C ALA A 288 0.53 7.85 -12.64
N LEU A 289 -0.67 7.29 -12.61
CA LEU A 289 -1.05 6.10 -13.39
C LEU A 289 -1.45 6.43 -14.85
N GLY A 290 -1.61 7.70 -15.21
CA GLY A 290 -2.06 8.12 -16.54
C GLY A 290 -3.55 7.85 -16.82
N VAL A 291 -4.38 7.80 -15.78
CA VAL A 291 -5.85 7.59 -15.86
C VAL A 291 -6.66 8.82 -15.41
N ALA A 292 -6.02 9.96 -15.18
CA ALA A 292 -6.66 11.21 -14.79
C ALA A 292 -7.88 11.59 -15.64
N PRO A 293 -7.86 11.45 -17.00
CA PRO A 293 -9.03 11.79 -17.80
C PRO A 293 -10.29 10.98 -17.49
N ALA A 294 -10.14 9.75 -16.96
CA ALA A 294 -11.28 8.93 -16.54
C ALA A 294 -11.87 9.43 -15.22
N VAL A 295 -11.02 9.84 -14.27
CA VAL A 295 -11.46 10.45 -13.00
C VAL A 295 -12.14 11.79 -13.26
N ASP A 296 -11.56 12.65 -14.09
CA ASP A 296 -12.11 13.96 -14.42
C ASP A 296 -13.47 13.85 -15.11
N ARG A 297 -13.64 12.84 -15.97
CA ARG A 297 -14.95 12.55 -16.59
C ARG A 297 -15.97 12.15 -15.54
N ALA A 298 -15.63 11.21 -14.65
CA ALA A 298 -16.53 10.77 -13.58
C ALA A 298 -16.95 11.94 -12.68
N VAL A 299 -16.00 12.82 -12.33
CA VAL A 299 -16.28 14.03 -11.54
C VAL A 299 -17.19 14.98 -12.31
N SER A 300 -16.92 15.23 -13.60
CA SER A 300 -17.73 16.11 -14.45
C SER A 300 -19.17 15.62 -14.60
N ASP A 301 -19.37 14.32 -14.77
CA ASP A 301 -20.69 13.70 -14.90
C ASP A 301 -21.48 13.81 -13.58
N LEU A 302 -20.85 13.61 -12.43
CA LEU A 302 -21.47 13.80 -11.12
C LEU A 302 -21.83 15.27 -10.85
N LEU A 303 -20.95 16.20 -11.20
CA LEU A 303 -21.25 17.64 -11.10
C LEU A 303 -22.43 18.04 -11.97
N ALA A 304 -22.51 17.52 -13.19
CA ALA A 304 -23.66 17.76 -14.06
C ALA A 304 -24.96 17.22 -13.43
N ALA A 305 -24.91 16.03 -12.82
CA ALA A 305 -26.05 15.44 -12.12
C ALA A 305 -26.47 16.26 -10.88
N VAL A 306 -25.50 16.76 -10.09
CA VAL A 306 -25.77 17.64 -8.94
C VAL A 306 -26.40 18.95 -9.39
N ARG A 307 -25.83 19.61 -10.42
CA ARG A 307 -26.37 20.86 -10.97
C ARG A 307 -27.79 20.70 -11.52
N ALA A 308 -28.06 19.63 -12.24
CA ALA A 308 -29.40 19.34 -12.75
C ALA A 308 -30.42 19.25 -11.62
N ARG A 309 -30.07 18.64 -10.49
CA ARG A 309 -30.95 18.55 -9.32
C ARG A 309 -31.11 19.86 -8.57
N ALA A 310 -30.07 20.68 -8.51
CA ALA A 310 -30.14 22.01 -7.88
C ALA A 310 -31.07 22.95 -8.61
N THR A 311 -31.12 22.85 -9.95
CA THR A 311 -31.94 23.71 -10.81
C THR A 311 -33.30 23.10 -11.13
N ALA A 312 -33.58 21.86 -10.76
CA ALA A 312 -34.88 21.21 -11.01
C ALA A 312 -36.00 21.85 -10.19
N GLU A 313 -37.17 22.03 -10.83
CA GLU A 313 -38.41 22.39 -10.14
C GLU A 313 -39.04 21.13 -9.53
N VAL A 314 -39.23 21.16 -8.21
CA VAL A 314 -39.93 20.08 -7.49
C VAL A 314 -41.35 20.53 -7.17
N PRO A 315 -42.38 19.90 -7.74
CA PRO A 315 -43.75 20.29 -7.49
C PRO A 315 -44.15 20.21 -6.02
N GLY A 316 -44.63 21.32 -5.46
CA GLY A 316 -45.07 21.39 -4.06
C GLY A 316 -43.93 21.59 -3.03
N GLU A 317 -42.68 21.79 -3.46
CA GLU A 317 -41.57 22.11 -2.58
C GLU A 317 -41.74 23.50 -1.98
N SER A 318 -41.55 23.60 -0.63
CA SER A 318 -41.54 24.92 0.02
C SER A 318 -40.26 25.69 -0.28
N PRO A 319 -40.23 27.02 -0.17
CA PRO A 319 -38.98 27.80 -0.32
C PRO A 319 -37.89 27.36 0.64
N SER A 320 -38.25 26.98 1.86
CA SER A 320 -37.29 26.48 2.87
C SER A 320 -36.70 25.13 2.51
N ASP A 321 -37.52 24.21 1.99
CA ASP A 321 -37.04 22.87 1.55
C ASP A 321 -36.13 23.00 0.33
N ARG A 322 -36.48 23.93 -0.59
CA ARG A 322 -35.63 24.24 -1.75
C ARG A 322 -34.28 24.78 -1.34
N GLU A 323 -34.24 25.72 -0.38
CA GLU A 323 -32.99 26.24 0.17
C GLU A 323 -32.15 25.13 0.82
N ALA A 324 -32.77 24.30 1.65
CA ALA A 324 -32.10 23.18 2.29
C ALA A 324 -31.54 22.16 1.27
N ARG A 325 -32.29 21.86 0.21
CA ARG A 325 -31.88 21.00 -0.91
C ARG A 325 -30.65 21.60 -1.63
N ILE A 326 -30.68 22.89 -1.94
CA ILE A 326 -29.56 23.61 -2.58
C ILE A 326 -28.31 23.54 -1.68
N MET A 327 -28.45 23.75 -0.37
CA MET A 327 -27.34 23.64 0.58
C MET A 327 -26.74 22.23 0.61
N ALA A 328 -27.59 21.18 0.64
CA ALA A 328 -27.12 19.80 0.59
C ALA A 328 -26.37 19.49 -0.72
N LEU A 329 -26.86 19.98 -1.86
CA LEU A 329 -26.22 19.79 -3.16
C LEU A 329 -24.90 20.58 -3.30
N ALA A 330 -24.82 21.78 -2.70
CA ALA A 330 -23.58 22.55 -2.66
C ALA A 330 -22.47 21.81 -1.86
N ARG A 331 -22.84 21.05 -0.83
CA ARG A 331 -21.90 20.19 -0.12
C ARG A 331 -21.25 19.13 -1.04
N TYR A 332 -22.00 18.55 -1.97
CA TYR A 332 -21.43 17.59 -2.93
C TYR A 332 -20.49 18.26 -3.93
N VAL A 333 -20.75 19.51 -4.35
CA VAL A 333 -19.79 20.29 -5.15
C VAL A 333 -18.50 20.54 -4.37
N GLU A 334 -18.60 20.88 -3.07
CA GLU A 334 -17.44 21.05 -2.21
C GLU A 334 -16.55 19.80 -2.15
N LEU A 335 -17.17 18.63 -2.02
CA LEU A 335 -16.45 17.36 -1.97
C LEU A 335 -15.74 17.04 -3.30
N LEU A 336 -16.34 17.36 -4.44
CA LEU A 336 -15.79 17.09 -5.76
C LEU A 336 -14.75 18.12 -6.21
N GLU A 337 -14.98 19.42 -5.99
CA GLU A 337 -14.13 20.51 -6.51
C GLU A 337 -13.53 21.44 -5.46
N GLY A 338 -14.11 21.46 -4.25
CA GLY A 338 -13.64 22.29 -3.16
C GLY A 338 -14.56 23.46 -2.81
N PRO A 339 -14.22 24.19 -1.72
CA PRO A 339 -15.10 25.17 -1.13
C PRO A 339 -15.39 26.37 -2.03
N ASP A 340 -14.43 26.83 -2.82
CA ASP A 340 -14.63 28.00 -3.69
C ASP A 340 -15.65 27.71 -4.80
N ALA A 341 -15.57 26.51 -5.40
CA ALA A 341 -16.53 26.08 -6.41
C ALA A 341 -17.93 25.89 -5.82
N ALA A 342 -18.02 25.32 -4.61
CA ALA A 342 -19.28 25.16 -3.90
C ALA A 342 -19.94 26.51 -3.59
N GLN A 343 -19.18 27.49 -3.13
CA GLN A 343 -19.69 28.83 -2.82
C GLN A 343 -20.23 29.50 -4.08
N ALA A 344 -19.48 29.44 -5.19
CA ALA A 344 -19.92 30.01 -6.46
C ALA A 344 -21.24 29.37 -6.96
N CYS A 345 -21.37 28.06 -6.89
CA CYS A 345 -22.60 27.37 -7.24
C CYS A 345 -23.75 27.71 -6.29
N LEU A 346 -23.49 27.81 -4.99
CA LEU A 346 -24.50 28.17 -3.99
C LEU A 346 -25.07 29.56 -4.26
N ASP A 347 -24.21 30.56 -4.51
CA ASP A 347 -24.63 31.93 -4.82
C ASP A 347 -25.46 32.00 -6.09
N GLU A 348 -25.07 31.27 -7.15
CA GLU A 348 -25.81 31.17 -8.40
C GLU A 348 -27.19 30.54 -8.21
N TRP A 349 -27.26 29.39 -7.50
CA TRP A 349 -28.51 28.65 -7.33
C TRP A 349 -29.51 29.37 -6.42
N LEU A 350 -29.05 30.00 -5.35
CA LEU A 350 -29.91 30.81 -4.48
C LEU A 350 -30.43 32.05 -5.19
N ALA A 351 -29.60 32.71 -6.00
CA ALA A 351 -30.06 33.86 -6.81
C ALA A 351 -31.11 33.43 -7.83
N ALA A 352 -30.96 32.30 -8.50
CA ALA A 352 -31.94 31.75 -9.42
C ALA A 352 -33.26 31.35 -8.70
N ALA A 353 -33.18 30.77 -7.50
CA ALA A 353 -34.31 30.41 -6.68
C ALA A 353 -35.14 31.63 -6.26
N MET A 354 -34.47 32.72 -5.90
CA MET A 354 -35.13 34.00 -5.52
C MET A 354 -35.82 34.71 -6.71
N GLN A 355 -35.36 34.51 -7.94
CA GLN A 355 -35.95 35.08 -9.13
C GLN A 355 -37.23 34.30 -9.62
N ALA A 356 -37.30 33.03 -9.23
CA ALA A 356 -38.40 32.15 -9.61
C ALA A 356 -39.57 32.12 -8.59
N ALA A 357 -39.37 32.70 -7.39
CA ALA A 357 -40.38 32.85 -6.32
C ALA A 357 -41.12 34.17 -6.44
#